data_20c8a53ef662387944283b65a8735f0c
#
_entry.id   20c8a53ef662387944283b65a8735f0c
#
_cell.length_a   1.000
_cell.length_b   1.000
_cell.length_c   1.000
_cell.angle_alpha   90.00
_cell.angle_beta   90.00
_cell.angle_gamma   90.00
#
_symmetry.space_group_name_H-M   'P 1'
#
loop_
_entity.id
_entity.type
_entity.pdbx_description
1 polymer ?
#
loop_
_entity_poly.entity_id
_entity_poly.type
_entity_poly.pdbx_seq_one_letter_code
_entity_poly.pdbx_strand_id
1 'polypeptide(L)'
;MTLDELEEGLADGRELNEFDARAVKIVAQLIGRVREARMIIAEEGPVAAKESGEPIEHPAVKVERMASAEIRGWIKERPDLFGQRSHASKEDSGPKGDKFGGFKLVN
;
A
#
# COMPACT_ATOMS: atom_id res chain seq x y z
N MET A 1 13.39 7.47 1.81
CA MET A 1 12.91 6.72 2.99
C MET A 1 13.43 5.30 2.93
N THR A 2 14.00 4.83 4.00
CA THR A 2 14.57 3.50 4.02
C THR A 2 13.53 2.45 4.38
N LEU A 3 13.89 1.20 4.15
CA LEU A 3 13.02 0.10 4.52
C LEU A 3 12.72 0.09 6.02
N ASP A 4 13.74 0.38 6.82
CA ASP A 4 13.56 0.43 8.26
C ASP A 4 12.57 1.52 8.66
N GLU A 5 12.63 2.66 8.00
CA GLU A 5 11.69 3.74 8.29
C GLU A 5 10.28 3.35 7.92
N LEU A 6 10.12 2.62 6.82
CA LEU A 6 8.81 2.14 6.43
C LEU A 6 8.27 1.13 7.44
N GLU A 7 9.12 0.25 7.92
CA GLU A 7 8.71 -0.73 8.92
C GLU A 7 8.31 -0.05 10.21
N GLU A 8 9.08 0.93 10.65
CA GLU A 8 8.76 1.67 11.86
C GLU A 8 7.45 2.42 11.73
N GLY A 9 7.21 3.02 10.58
CA GLY A 9 5.98 3.74 10.34
C GLY A 9 4.77 2.81 10.38
N LEU A 10 4.91 1.63 9.79
CA LEU A 10 3.81 0.67 9.80
C LEU A 10 3.55 0.11 11.19
N ALA A 11 4.62 -0.14 11.95
CA ALA A 11 4.46 -0.62 13.31
C ALA A 11 3.85 0.43 14.22
N ASP A 12 4.16 1.70 13.95
CA ASP A 12 3.54 2.82 14.66
C ASP A 12 3.66 2.70 16.18
N GLY A 13 4.84 2.31 16.65
CA GLY A 13 5.12 2.22 18.08
C GLY A 13 4.50 1.01 18.78
N ARG A 14 3.80 0.15 18.04
CA ARG A 14 3.18 -1.03 18.66
C ARG A 14 4.22 -2.11 18.85
N GLU A 15 4.02 -2.92 19.87
CA GLU A 15 4.80 -4.10 20.05
C GLU A 15 4.16 -5.20 19.25
N LEU A 16 4.85 -5.72 18.26
CA LEU A 16 4.31 -6.75 17.38
C LEU A 16 4.89 -8.10 17.73
N ASN A 17 4.06 -9.14 17.66
CA ASN A 17 4.60 -10.49 17.81
C ASN A 17 5.42 -10.80 16.56
N GLU A 18 6.09 -11.93 16.58
CA GLU A 18 7.02 -12.26 15.50
C GLU A 18 6.31 -12.38 14.16
N PHE A 19 5.13 -12.96 14.16
CA PHE A 19 4.38 -13.14 12.93
C PHE A 19 3.95 -11.80 12.34
N ASP A 20 3.44 -10.91 13.19
CA ASP A 20 3.00 -9.59 12.73
C ASP A 20 4.18 -8.74 12.29
N ALA A 21 5.32 -8.88 12.95
CA ALA A 21 6.52 -8.15 12.55
C ALA A 21 6.96 -8.57 11.15
N ARG A 22 6.84 -9.84 10.83
CA ARG A 22 7.17 -10.31 9.49
C ARG A 22 6.20 -9.78 8.46
N ALA A 23 4.92 -9.72 8.80
CA ALA A 23 3.92 -9.16 7.90
C ALA A 23 4.23 -7.70 7.60
N VAL A 24 4.59 -6.93 8.62
CA VAL A 24 4.97 -5.53 8.44
C VAL A 24 6.18 -5.41 7.53
N LYS A 25 7.16 -6.28 7.71
CA LYS A 25 8.34 -6.25 6.87
C LYS A 25 7.99 -6.54 5.41
N ILE A 26 7.12 -7.51 5.16
CA ILE A 26 6.69 -7.82 3.80
C ILE A 26 6.01 -6.63 3.15
N VAL A 27 5.08 -6.00 3.87
CA VAL A 27 4.37 -4.85 3.32
C VAL A 27 5.31 -3.68 3.08
N ALA A 28 6.27 -3.47 3.99
CA ALA A 28 7.26 -2.42 3.78
C ALA A 28 8.06 -2.65 2.50
N GLN A 29 8.43 -3.90 2.23
CA GLN A 29 9.15 -4.23 1.01
C GLN A 29 8.29 -4.00 -0.22
N LEU A 30 7.00 -4.31 -0.14
CA LEU A 30 6.10 -4.07 -1.26
C LEU A 30 5.95 -2.58 -1.52
N ILE A 31 5.85 -1.77 -0.47
CA ILE A 31 5.78 -0.32 -0.64
C ILE A 31 7.04 0.19 -1.31
N GLY A 32 8.20 -0.32 -0.90
CA GLY A 32 9.46 0.06 -1.52
C GLY A 32 9.48 -0.28 -3.01
N ARG A 33 8.92 -1.43 -3.37
CA ARG A 33 8.85 -1.84 -4.78
C ARG A 33 7.96 -0.91 -5.59
N VAL A 34 6.83 -0.52 -5.02
CA VAL A 34 5.92 0.40 -5.71
C VAL A 34 6.61 1.74 -5.94
N ARG A 35 7.31 2.24 -4.92
CA ARG A 35 8.01 3.52 -5.05
C ARG A 35 9.07 3.46 -6.12
N GLU A 36 9.85 2.40 -6.12
CA GLU A 36 10.90 2.24 -7.10
C GLU A 36 10.34 2.15 -8.51
N ALA A 37 9.28 1.35 -8.67
CA ALA A 37 8.65 1.21 -9.97
C ALA A 37 8.09 2.53 -10.48
N ARG A 38 7.50 3.31 -9.58
CA ARG A 38 6.96 4.62 -9.97
C ARG A 38 8.05 5.59 -10.38
N MET A 39 9.20 5.53 -9.73
CA MET A 39 10.32 6.37 -10.12
C MET A 39 10.80 6.01 -11.52
N ILE A 40 10.89 4.73 -11.81
CA ILE A 40 11.33 4.28 -13.13
C ILE A 40 10.32 4.71 -14.19
N ILE A 41 9.03 4.56 -13.91
CA ILE A 41 8.00 4.97 -14.85
C ILE A 41 8.05 6.47 -15.09
N ALA A 42 8.31 7.23 -14.03
CA ALA A 42 8.39 8.69 -14.17
C ALA A 42 9.55 9.10 -15.05
N GLU A 43 10.65 8.35 -15.01
CA GLU A 43 11.80 8.67 -15.82
C GLU A 43 11.72 8.13 -17.24
N GLU A 44 11.20 6.94 -17.39
CA GLU A 44 11.25 6.24 -18.67
C GLU A 44 9.92 6.18 -19.39
N GLY A 45 8.84 6.52 -18.69
CA GLY A 45 7.50 6.43 -19.27
C GLY A 45 6.91 5.03 -19.12
N PRO A 46 5.58 4.93 -19.26
CA PRO A 46 4.90 3.63 -19.07
C PRO A 46 4.98 2.70 -20.27
N VAL A 47 5.57 3.17 -21.36
CA VAL A 47 5.68 2.38 -22.59
C VAL A 47 7.15 2.18 -22.91
N ALA A 48 7.52 0.97 -23.24
CA ALA A 48 8.86 0.63 -23.68
C ALA A 48 8.79 0.09 -25.10
N ALA A 49 9.91 -0.27 -25.67
CA ALA A 49 9.93 -0.84 -27.01
C ALA A 49 10.64 -2.17 -27.00
N LYS A 50 10.13 -3.12 -27.78
CA LYS A 50 10.83 -4.37 -27.99
C LYS A 50 11.99 -4.09 -28.93
N GLU A 51 12.85 -5.09 -29.11
CA GLU A 51 13.93 -4.98 -30.07
C GLU A 51 13.42 -4.64 -31.45
N SER A 52 12.23 -5.14 -31.79
CA SER A 52 11.63 -4.88 -33.09
C SER A 52 11.09 -3.46 -33.21
N GLY A 53 11.08 -2.70 -32.12
CA GLY A 53 10.51 -1.36 -32.11
C GLY A 53 9.05 -1.32 -31.73
N GLU A 54 8.44 -2.47 -31.54
CA GLU A 54 7.04 -2.56 -31.21
C GLU A 54 6.82 -2.08 -29.77
N PRO A 55 5.83 -1.21 -29.52
CA PRO A 55 5.59 -0.71 -28.15
C PRO A 55 5.02 -1.81 -27.25
N ILE A 56 5.47 -1.81 -26.01
CA ILE A 56 4.97 -2.73 -25.00
C ILE A 56 4.85 -1.95 -23.70
N GLU A 57 4.08 -2.50 -22.77
CA GLU A 57 3.98 -1.94 -21.45
C GLU A 57 5.35 -2.06 -20.78
N HIS A 58 5.84 -0.97 -20.18
CA HIS A 58 7.11 -1.01 -19.48
C HIS A 58 6.98 -2.02 -18.33
N PRO A 59 7.99 -2.89 -18.13
CA PRO A 59 7.91 -3.89 -17.06
C PRO A 59 7.64 -3.31 -15.68
N ALA A 60 8.09 -2.09 -15.42
CA ALA A 60 7.85 -1.46 -14.12
C ALA A 60 6.36 -1.22 -13.86
N VAL A 61 5.56 -1.05 -14.92
CA VAL A 61 4.11 -0.87 -14.75
C VAL A 61 3.50 -2.13 -14.16
N LYS A 62 3.93 -3.29 -14.64
CA LYS A 62 3.42 -4.55 -14.12
C LYS A 62 3.85 -4.76 -12.68
N VAL A 63 5.11 -4.44 -12.37
CA VAL A 63 5.62 -4.56 -11.00
C VAL A 63 4.79 -3.69 -10.07
N GLU A 64 4.56 -2.44 -10.46
CA GLU A 64 3.80 -1.51 -9.62
C GLU A 64 2.38 -2.02 -9.40
N ARG A 65 1.74 -2.49 -10.45
CA ARG A 65 0.37 -2.97 -10.37
C ARG A 65 0.26 -4.20 -9.47
N MET A 66 1.17 -5.15 -9.62
CA MET A 66 1.13 -6.38 -8.84
C MET A 66 1.45 -6.12 -7.38
N ALA A 67 2.45 -5.31 -7.11
CA ALA A 67 2.80 -5.00 -5.73
C ALA A 67 1.69 -4.22 -5.04
N SER A 68 1.06 -3.28 -5.76
CA SER A 68 -0.06 -2.51 -5.19
C SER A 68 -1.25 -3.42 -4.88
N ALA A 69 -1.51 -4.40 -5.75
CA ALA A 69 -2.60 -5.34 -5.51
C ALA A 69 -2.33 -6.18 -4.27
N GLU A 70 -1.08 -6.58 -4.09
CA GLU A 70 -0.72 -7.38 -2.93
C GLU A 70 -0.82 -6.57 -1.65
N ILE A 71 -0.43 -5.30 -1.70
CA ILE A 71 -0.59 -4.41 -0.54
C ILE A 71 -2.06 -4.30 -0.17
N ARG A 72 -2.94 -4.12 -1.17
CA ARG A 72 -4.37 -4.03 -0.89
C ARG A 72 -4.88 -5.32 -0.28
N GLY A 73 -4.34 -6.46 -0.69
CA GLY A 73 -4.70 -7.73 -0.11
C GLY A 73 -4.34 -7.81 1.36
N TRP A 74 -3.15 -7.33 1.71
CA TRP A 74 -2.74 -7.31 3.12
C TRP A 74 -3.64 -6.41 3.95
N ILE A 75 -3.99 -5.23 3.42
CA ILE A 75 -4.87 -4.31 4.14
C ILE A 75 -6.24 -4.96 4.36
N LYS A 76 -6.73 -5.65 3.36
CA LYS A 76 -8.03 -6.30 3.47
C LYS A 76 -8.00 -7.45 4.46
N GLU A 77 -6.92 -8.23 4.46
CA GLU A 77 -6.79 -9.38 5.34
C GLU A 77 -6.48 -9.00 6.78
N ARG A 78 -5.72 -7.95 6.95
CA ARG A 78 -5.28 -7.54 8.28
C ARG A 78 -5.49 -6.04 8.47
N PRO A 79 -6.76 -5.59 8.48
CA PRO A 79 -7.02 -4.17 8.67
C PRO A 79 -6.58 -3.69 10.05
N ASP A 80 -6.53 -4.59 11.03
CA ASP A 80 -6.05 -4.25 12.36
C ASP A 80 -4.60 -3.81 12.33
N LEU A 81 -3.83 -4.35 11.39
CA LEU A 81 -2.40 -4.08 11.34
C LEU A 81 -2.07 -2.95 10.38
N PHE A 82 -2.80 -2.82 9.28
CA PHE A 82 -2.43 -1.94 8.20
C PHE A 82 -3.42 -0.79 7.93
N GLY A 83 -4.09 -0.30 8.90
CA GLY A 83 -4.86 0.90 8.63
C GLY A 83 -6.08 1.11 9.45
N GLN A 84 -6.89 0.10 9.56
CA GLN A 84 -8.16 0.26 10.22
C GLN A 84 -8.03 0.78 11.63
N ARG A 85 -6.95 0.42 12.30
CA ARG A 85 -6.81 0.84 13.67
C ARG A 85 -6.66 2.35 13.82
N SER A 86 -6.12 3.02 12.84
CA SER A 86 -6.01 4.44 13.02
C SER A 86 -7.35 5.10 12.89
N HIS A 87 -8.27 4.52 12.12
CA HIS A 87 -9.59 5.06 12.10
C HIS A 87 -10.26 4.80 13.41
N ALA A 88 -10.11 3.63 13.95
CA ALA A 88 -10.75 3.30 15.20
C ALA A 88 -10.33 4.26 16.27
N SER A 89 -9.10 4.64 16.31
CA SER A 89 -8.69 5.49 17.36
C SER A 89 -9.26 6.86 17.17
N LYS A 90 -9.65 7.26 15.99
CA LYS A 90 -10.16 8.50 15.92
C LYS A 90 -11.55 8.43 16.07
N GLU A 91 -12.12 7.52 15.79
CA GLU A 91 -13.30 7.52 15.85
C GLU A 91 -13.97 7.55 16.91
N ASP A 92 -13.50 7.30 17.62
CA ASP A 92 -14.17 7.40 18.65
C ASP A 92 -14.98 8.44 18.52
N SER A 93 -14.77 9.09 17.65
CA SER A 93 -15.47 10.07 17.56
C SER A 93 -16.47 9.91 16.66
N GLY A 94 -16.77 9.32 16.12
CA GLY A 94 -17.66 9.33 15.36
C GLY A 94 -18.52 8.95 15.02
N PRO A 95 -19.12 8.98 14.81
CA PRO A 95 -19.74 8.49 14.29
C PRO A 95 -20.35 8.54 13.40
N LYS A 96 -20.17 8.43 13.15
CA LYS A 96 -20.52 8.38 12.30
C LYS A 96 -21.23 8.22 11.54
N GLY A 97 -21.12 8.21 11.40
CA GLY A 97 -21.69 8.11 10.51
C GLY A 97 -22.00 7.94 9.82
N ASP A 98 -21.88 7.97 9.49
CA ASP A 98 -22.14 7.82 8.58
C ASP A 98 -21.90 7.70 7.79
N LYS A 99 -21.28 7.38 7.52
CA LYS A 99 -20.99 7.36 6.59
C LYS A 99 -21.32 7.31 5.76
N PHE A 100 -21.21 7.36 5.65
CA PHE A 100 -21.53 7.60 4.76
C PHE A 100 -22.27 8.16 4.69
N GLY A 101 -22.36 8.10 5.11
CA GLY A 101 -22.94 8.61 4.86
C GLY A 101 -23.26 9.00 4.76
N GLY A 102 -23.21 8.71 4.70
CA GLY A 102 -23.48 8.82 4.24
C GLY A 102 -23.68 8.61 3.90
N PHE A 103 -23.38 8.30 3.67
CA PHE A 103 -23.64 8.14 3.14
C PHE A 103 -24.45 8.04 3.19
N LYS A 104 -24.75 7.68 3.45
CA LYS A 104 -25.43 7.66 3.47
C LYS A 104 -25.94 7.76 3.29
N LEU A 105 -25.62 7.47 3.25
CA LEU A 105 -25.96 7.73 3.05
C LEU A 105 -26.37 8.08 3.03
N VAL A 106 -26.39 7.79 2.95
CA VAL A 106 -26.67 8.26 2.86
C VAL A 106 -26.81 8.60 2.94
N ASN A 107 -26.71 8.32 2.96
CA ASN A 107 -26.79 8.76 2.91
C ASN A 107 -26.87 9.07 2.92
#